data_58ae0bca8b8fe54dcaa5aad074e30e72
#
_entry.id   58ae0bca8b8fe54dcaa5aad074e30e72
#
_cell.length_a   1.000
_cell.length_b   1.000
_cell.length_c   1.000
_cell.angle_alpha   90.00
_cell.angle_beta   90.00
_cell.angle_gamma   90.00
#
_symmetry.space_group_name_H-M   'P 1'
#
loop_
_entity.id
_entity.type
_entity.pdbx_description
1 polymer ?
#
loop_
_entity_poly.entity_id
_entity_poly.type
_entity_poly.pdbx_seq_one_letter_code
_entity_poly.pdbx_strand_id
1 'polypeptide(L)'
;MKHQTHLRWMIPAIMLLAAFAAAAGLFWPGGGEPYALVSDRGEAVLIHARGLYAWDTVSSAAQMQANDLVTLLLALPLLGLATPLAIRGSLRAHLLLAGTLGYVLYTYLSMAMLTAFNQLFVVYVALFSLSLFALVLCLLGIDVAGLPARFSAGLPRRAIAALLGGTGLFLSVAWLGRITAPWLNGTPPALEHTTTMVIQALDLGLV
;
A
#
# COMPACT_ATOMS: atom_id res chain seq x y z
N MET A 1 9.66 23.05 7.39
CA MET A 1 8.41 22.24 7.48
C MET A 1 7.68 22.59 8.78
N LYS A 2 6.38 22.92 8.73
CA LYS A 2 5.60 23.33 9.91
C LYS A 2 5.42 22.25 10.99
N HIS A 3 5.52 20.98 10.65
CA HIS A 3 5.21 19.86 11.58
C HIS A 3 6.39 18.91 11.80
N GLN A 4 7.62 19.42 11.72
CA GLN A 4 8.85 18.60 11.83
C GLN A 4 8.95 17.79 13.12
N THR A 5 8.51 18.36 14.25
CA THR A 5 8.62 17.72 15.55
C THR A 5 7.82 16.42 15.59
N HIS A 6 6.59 16.42 15.08
CA HIS A 6 5.76 15.20 15.05
C HIS A 6 6.32 14.15 14.08
N LEU A 7 6.73 14.54 12.87
CA LEU A 7 7.30 13.64 11.88
C LEU A 7 8.59 12.97 12.37
N ARG A 8 9.40 13.67 13.17
CA ARG A 8 10.64 13.11 13.75
C ARG A 8 10.40 11.88 14.65
N TRP A 9 9.23 11.77 15.27
CA TRP A 9 8.88 10.63 16.11
C TRP A 9 8.00 9.61 15.37
N MET A 10 7.09 10.07 14.53
CA MET A 10 6.19 9.18 13.80
C MET A 10 6.93 8.31 12.79
N ILE A 11 7.87 8.88 12.03
CA ILE A 11 8.56 8.13 10.97
C ILE A 11 9.43 7.00 11.55
N PRO A 12 10.26 7.18 12.57
CA PRO A 12 10.95 6.06 13.22
C PRO A 12 10.01 4.99 13.78
N ALA A 13 8.87 5.39 14.37
CA ALA A 13 7.86 4.44 14.85
C ALA A 13 7.26 3.63 13.67
N ILE A 14 6.91 4.28 12.57
CA ILE A 14 6.46 3.61 11.34
C ILE A 14 7.54 2.65 10.84
N MET A 15 8.79 3.08 10.76
CA MET A 15 9.89 2.25 10.29
C MET A 15 10.10 1.00 11.15
N LEU A 16 10.06 1.13 12.47
CA LEU A 16 10.21 -0.01 13.40
C LEU A 16 9.05 -1.00 13.27
N LEU A 17 7.81 -0.50 13.28
CA LEU A 17 6.64 -1.34 13.17
C LEU A 17 6.56 -2.01 11.78
N ALA A 18 6.88 -1.27 10.70
CA ALA A 18 6.85 -1.81 9.35
C ALA A 18 7.99 -2.83 9.12
N ALA A 19 9.19 -2.59 9.69
CA ALA A 19 10.27 -3.57 9.65
C ALA A 19 9.89 -4.88 10.37
N PHE A 20 9.27 -4.75 11.55
CA PHE A 20 8.77 -5.90 12.30
C PHE A 20 7.67 -6.64 11.52
N ALA A 21 6.68 -5.92 11.02
CA ALA A 21 5.55 -6.51 10.29
C ALA A 21 6.01 -7.23 9.03
N ALA A 22 6.84 -6.58 8.21
CA ALA A 22 7.33 -7.14 6.96
C ALA A 22 8.30 -8.34 7.18
N ALA A 23 9.17 -8.27 8.20
CA ALA A 23 9.99 -9.42 8.56
C ALA A 23 9.13 -10.60 9.05
N ALA A 24 8.10 -10.34 9.84
CA ALA A 24 7.16 -11.36 10.26
C ALA A 24 6.41 -11.96 9.06
N GLY A 25 5.93 -11.15 8.12
CA GLY A 25 5.25 -11.63 6.91
C GLY A 25 6.09 -12.58 6.07
N LEU A 26 7.41 -12.35 5.99
CA LEU A 26 8.33 -13.18 5.21
C LEU A 26 8.85 -14.41 5.99
N PHE A 27 9.05 -14.29 7.31
CA PHE A 27 9.80 -15.28 8.09
C PHE A 27 8.97 -15.94 9.19
N TRP A 28 7.64 -15.71 9.25
CA TRP A 28 6.79 -16.34 10.26
C TRP A 28 6.83 -17.86 10.14
N PRO A 29 7.13 -18.58 11.24
CA PRO A 29 7.22 -20.03 11.20
C PRO A 29 5.83 -20.68 11.06
N GLY A 30 5.84 -21.88 10.56
CA GLY A 30 4.64 -22.70 10.37
C GLY A 30 4.41 -23.00 8.90
N GLY A 31 3.86 -24.14 8.61
CA GLY A 31 3.61 -24.58 7.26
C GLY A 31 2.63 -25.72 7.18
N GLY A 32 1.75 -25.62 6.22
CA GLY A 32 0.83 -26.64 5.76
C GLY A 32 0.92 -26.77 4.25
N GLU A 33 0.18 -27.69 3.67
CA GLU A 33 0.00 -27.74 2.22
C GLU A 33 -1.23 -26.91 1.82
N PRO A 34 -1.15 -26.13 0.74
CA PRO A 34 -2.32 -25.42 0.23
C PRO A 34 -3.50 -26.34 0.00
N TYR A 35 -4.70 -25.89 0.34
CA TYR A 35 -5.93 -26.65 0.21
C TYR A 35 -7.04 -25.83 -0.44
N ALA A 36 -7.94 -26.52 -1.14
CA ALA A 36 -9.08 -25.89 -1.78
C ALA A 36 -10.20 -25.60 -0.75
N LEU A 37 -10.75 -24.38 -0.83
CA LEU A 37 -11.92 -23.93 -0.08
C LEU A 37 -12.93 -23.35 -1.06
N VAL A 38 -14.22 -23.65 -0.84
CA VAL A 38 -15.30 -22.97 -1.56
C VAL A 38 -15.72 -21.75 -0.75
N SER A 39 -15.59 -20.55 -1.36
CA SER A 39 -15.99 -19.31 -0.71
C SER A 39 -17.51 -19.20 -0.58
N ASP A 40 -17.99 -18.27 0.26
CA ASP A 40 -19.43 -18.00 0.44
C ASP A 40 -20.14 -17.58 -0.87
N ARG A 41 -19.36 -17.18 -1.88
CA ARG A 41 -19.85 -16.87 -3.23
C ARG A 41 -19.86 -18.08 -4.18
N GLY A 42 -19.48 -19.26 -3.70
CA GLY A 42 -19.38 -20.47 -4.51
C GLY A 42 -18.10 -20.55 -5.38
N GLU A 43 -17.14 -19.66 -5.19
CA GLU A 43 -15.85 -19.67 -5.90
C GLU A 43 -14.89 -20.62 -5.20
N ALA A 44 -14.27 -21.54 -5.96
CA ALA A 44 -13.20 -22.39 -5.44
C ALA A 44 -11.91 -21.58 -5.37
N VAL A 45 -11.37 -21.39 -4.16
CA VAL A 45 -10.12 -20.67 -3.89
C VAL A 45 -9.10 -21.59 -3.25
N LEU A 46 -7.83 -21.36 -3.52
CA LEU A 46 -6.73 -22.14 -2.92
C LEU A 46 -6.16 -21.34 -1.74
N ILE A 47 -6.25 -21.89 -0.54
CA ILE A 47 -5.73 -21.28 0.69
C ILE A 47 -4.24 -21.58 0.84
N HIS A 48 -3.46 -20.57 1.28
CA HIS A 48 -2.00 -20.63 1.34
C HIS A 48 -1.46 -21.61 2.39
N ALA A 49 -2.10 -21.70 3.56
CA ALA A 49 -1.80 -22.61 4.67
C ALA A 49 -0.41 -22.46 5.31
N ARG A 50 0.36 -21.38 5.03
CA ARG A 50 1.75 -21.21 5.53
C ARG A 50 1.98 -19.84 6.16
N GLY A 51 2.82 -19.82 7.20
CA GLY A 51 3.33 -18.59 7.82
C GLY A 51 2.23 -17.68 8.37
N LEU A 52 2.51 -16.37 8.33
CA LEU A 52 1.60 -15.34 8.83
C LEU A 52 0.30 -15.25 8.02
N TYR A 53 0.38 -15.51 6.72
CA TYR A 53 -0.74 -15.43 5.76
C TYR A 53 -1.41 -16.78 5.50
N ALA A 54 -1.38 -17.68 6.50
CA ALA A 54 -1.88 -19.04 6.34
C ALA A 54 -3.36 -19.15 5.96
N TRP A 55 -4.18 -18.16 6.33
CA TRP A 55 -5.61 -18.12 6.05
C TRP A 55 -6.00 -17.32 4.79
N ASP A 56 -5.01 -16.68 4.17
CA ASP A 56 -5.22 -15.97 2.92
C ASP A 56 -5.18 -16.92 1.72
N THR A 57 -5.76 -16.50 0.59
CA THR A 57 -5.57 -17.23 -0.67
C THR A 57 -4.10 -17.21 -1.09
N VAL A 58 -3.67 -18.18 -1.87
CA VAL A 58 -2.29 -18.24 -2.40
C VAL A 58 -1.94 -16.93 -3.13
N SER A 59 -2.87 -16.39 -3.92
CA SER A 59 -2.68 -15.14 -4.65
C SER A 59 -2.53 -13.94 -3.70
N SER A 60 -3.40 -13.84 -2.69
CA SER A 60 -3.34 -12.77 -1.68
C SER A 60 -2.05 -12.86 -0.86
N ALA A 61 -1.70 -14.05 -0.35
CA ALA A 61 -0.48 -14.26 0.42
C ALA A 61 0.78 -13.87 -0.36
N ALA A 62 0.85 -14.24 -1.66
CA ALA A 62 1.98 -13.88 -2.52
C ALA A 62 2.10 -12.36 -2.69
N GLN A 63 0.97 -11.65 -2.85
CA GLN A 63 0.96 -10.19 -2.94
C GLN A 63 1.41 -9.53 -1.63
N MET A 64 0.95 -10.04 -0.47
CA MET A 64 1.36 -9.53 0.84
C MET A 64 2.86 -9.74 1.07
N GLN A 65 3.39 -10.92 0.76
CA GLN A 65 4.83 -11.20 0.85
C GLN A 65 5.66 -10.33 -0.10
N ALA A 66 5.17 -10.05 -1.31
CA ALA A 66 5.81 -9.12 -2.23
C ALA A 66 5.84 -7.69 -1.66
N ASN A 67 4.74 -7.22 -1.06
CA ASN A 67 4.68 -5.93 -0.37
C ASN A 67 5.64 -5.88 0.83
N ASP A 68 5.76 -6.96 1.61
CA ASP A 68 6.72 -7.06 2.71
C ASP A 68 8.16 -6.92 2.21
N LEU A 69 8.50 -7.61 1.13
CA LEU A 69 9.82 -7.51 0.51
C LEU A 69 10.11 -6.09 0.02
N VAL A 70 9.17 -5.46 -0.69
CA VAL A 70 9.28 -4.06 -1.16
C VAL A 70 9.38 -3.10 0.03
N THR A 71 8.64 -3.35 1.11
CA THR A 71 8.73 -2.54 2.33
C THR A 71 10.13 -2.59 2.92
N LEU A 72 10.71 -3.79 3.10
CA LEU A 72 12.06 -3.94 3.65
C LEU A 72 13.14 -3.37 2.74
N LEU A 73 13.08 -3.65 1.44
CA LEU A 73 14.17 -3.33 0.51
C LEU A 73 14.10 -1.91 -0.06
N LEU A 74 12.91 -1.32 -0.16
CA LEU A 74 12.72 0.00 -0.77
C LEU A 74 12.11 1.01 0.18
N ALA A 75 10.95 0.75 0.78
CA ALA A 75 10.23 1.76 1.53
C ALA A 75 10.99 2.19 2.80
N LEU A 76 11.53 1.25 3.58
CA LEU A 76 12.30 1.59 4.78
C LEU A 76 13.60 2.35 4.47
N PRO A 77 14.45 1.95 3.52
CA PRO A 77 15.59 2.75 3.11
C PRO A 77 15.20 4.14 2.61
N LEU A 78 14.14 4.26 1.81
CA LEU A 78 13.66 5.55 1.31
C LEU A 78 13.15 6.46 2.45
N LEU A 79 12.39 5.92 3.42
CA LEU A 79 12.01 6.69 4.62
C LEU A 79 13.23 7.16 5.40
N GLY A 80 14.21 6.27 5.62
CA GLY A 80 15.44 6.58 6.35
C GLY A 80 16.28 7.67 5.68
N LEU A 81 16.39 7.63 4.35
CA LEU A 81 17.18 8.61 3.57
C LEU A 81 16.41 9.92 3.36
N ALA A 82 15.12 9.84 3.02
CA ALA A 82 14.33 11.03 2.70
C ALA A 82 14.04 11.89 3.93
N THR A 83 13.81 11.27 5.11
CA THR A 83 13.43 12.00 6.33
C THR A 83 14.47 13.06 6.74
N PRO A 84 15.76 12.76 6.96
CA PRO A 84 16.72 13.77 7.39
C PRO A 84 16.94 14.85 6.32
N LEU A 85 16.87 14.50 5.04
CA LEU A 85 17.03 15.46 3.94
C LEU A 85 15.79 16.37 3.82
N ALA A 86 14.59 15.85 4.02
CA ALA A 86 13.35 16.62 4.05
C ALA A 86 13.35 17.62 5.22
N ILE A 87 13.79 17.16 6.41
CA ILE A 87 13.93 18.02 7.60
C ILE A 87 14.92 19.15 7.35
N ARG A 88 15.99 18.92 6.59
CA ARG A 88 16.97 19.95 6.18
C ARG A 88 16.45 20.89 5.08
N GLY A 89 15.19 20.74 4.63
CA GLY A 89 14.55 21.64 3.68
C GLY A 89 14.65 21.22 2.21
N SER A 90 15.13 20.02 1.90
CA SER A 90 15.15 19.51 0.53
C SER A 90 13.73 19.21 0.04
N LEU A 91 13.24 19.96 -0.95
CA LEU A 91 11.93 19.72 -1.56
C LEU A 91 11.85 18.34 -2.21
N ARG A 92 12.91 17.90 -2.90
CA ARG A 92 12.95 16.58 -3.56
C ARG A 92 12.76 15.46 -2.54
N ALA A 93 13.48 15.55 -1.42
CA ALA A 93 13.36 14.57 -0.34
C ALA A 93 11.99 14.65 0.35
N HIS A 94 11.39 15.85 0.45
CA HIS A 94 10.06 16.02 1.01
C HIS A 94 8.98 15.35 0.13
N LEU A 95 9.07 15.53 -1.19
CA LEU A 95 8.16 14.86 -2.13
C LEU A 95 8.36 13.33 -2.14
N LEU A 96 9.61 12.87 -2.08
CA LEU A 96 9.93 11.45 -1.97
C LEU A 96 9.37 10.86 -0.68
N LEU A 97 9.53 11.58 0.44
CA LEU A 97 8.97 11.18 1.74
C LEU A 97 7.44 11.06 1.68
N ALA A 98 6.76 12.05 1.08
CA ALA A 98 5.31 12.00 0.89
C ALA A 98 4.87 10.79 0.04
N GLY A 99 5.54 10.53 -1.08
CA GLY A 99 5.26 9.37 -1.92
C GLY A 99 5.49 8.03 -1.19
N THR A 100 6.59 7.93 -0.43
CA THR A 100 6.87 6.71 0.35
C THR A 100 5.87 6.51 1.49
N LEU A 101 5.45 7.59 2.18
CA LEU A 101 4.38 7.51 3.18
C LEU A 101 3.03 7.12 2.55
N GLY A 102 2.74 7.58 1.32
CA GLY A 102 1.58 7.14 0.56
C GLY A 102 1.61 5.63 0.25
N TYR A 103 2.76 5.10 -0.14
CA TYR A 103 2.96 3.66 -0.31
C TYR A 103 2.71 2.90 1.01
N VAL A 104 3.32 3.33 2.11
CA VAL A 104 3.14 2.69 3.43
C VAL A 104 1.67 2.73 3.86
N LEU A 105 1.01 3.88 3.68
CA LEU A 105 -0.41 4.03 3.96
C LEU A 105 -1.26 3.02 3.17
N TYR A 106 -1.07 2.98 1.85
CA TYR A 106 -1.83 2.07 0.97
C TYR A 106 -1.61 0.60 1.35
N THR A 107 -0.35 0.20 1.55
CA THR A 107 0.02 -1.17 1.91
C THR A 107 -0.63 -1.61 3.22
N TYR A 108 -0.50 -0.83 4.28
CA TYR A 108 -1.02 -1.25 5.60
C TYR A 108 -2.52 -1.00 5.77
N LEU A 109 -3.12 -0.08 5.03
CA LEU A 109 -4.57 0.01 4.87
C LEU A 109 -5.12 -1.26 4.22
N SER A 110 -4.49 -1.70 3.13
CA SER A 110 -4.85 -2.93 2.43
C SER A 110 -4.68 -4.16 3.34
N MET A 111 -3.56 -4.25 4.06
CA MET A 111 -3.32 -5.35 5.01
C MET A 111 -4.31 -5.35 6.17
N ALA A 112 -4.69 -4.19 6.72
CA ALA A 112 -5.64 -4.11 7.81
C ALA A 112 -7.08 -4.50 7.40
N MET A 113 -7.45 -4.29 6.12
CA MET A 113 -8.83 -4.49 5.65
C MET A 113 -9.02 -5.75 4.81
N LEU A 114 -7.96 -6.30 4.23
CA LEU A 114 -8.04 -7.36 3.23
C LEU A 114 -7.46 -8.68 3.69
N THR A 115 -6.32 -8.69 4.39
CA THR A 115 -5.74 -9.93 4.90
C THR A 115 -6.68 -10.64 5.86
N ALA A 116 -6.71 -11.97 5.79
CA ALA A 116 -7.35 -12.77 6.80
C ALA A 116 -6.79 -12.41 8.18
N PHE A 117 -7.66 -12.42 9.21
CA PHE A 117 -7.25 -12.05 10.57
C PHE A 117 -6.03 -12.86 11.02
N ASN A 118 -4.98 -12.14 11.43
CA ASN A 118 -3.75 -12.73 11.94
C ASN A 118 -3.21 -11.93 13.15
N GLN A 119 -2.13 -12.42 13.74
CA GLN A 119 -1.56 -11.90 14.98
C GLN A 119 -1.06 -10.43 14.86
N LEU A 120 -0.83 -9.94 13.65
CA LEU A 120 -0.34 -8.57 13.40
C LEU A 120 -1.45 -7.57 13.07
N PHE A 121 -2.71 -7.94 13.15
CA PHE A 121 -3.85 -7.06 12.83
C PHE A 121 -3.73 -5.68 13.49
N VAL A 122 -3.45 -5.64 14.81
CA VAL A 122 -3.32 -4.37 15.55
C VAL A 122 -2.09 -3.57 15.07
N VAL A 123 -1.02 -4.25 14.67
CA VAL A 123 0.17 -3.59 14.09
C VAL A 123 -0.17 -2.96 12.74
N TYR A 124 -0.94 -3.64 11.89
CA TYR A 124 -1.43 -3.06 10.62
C TYR A 124 -2.31 -1.84 10.85
N VAL A 125 -3.23 -1.90 11.82
CA VAL A 125 -4.08 -0.75 12.18
C VAL A 125 -3.23 0.42 12.69
N ALA A 126 -2.22 0.17 13.52
CA ALA A 126 -1.31 1.20 14.01
C ALA A 126 -0.51 1.83 12.86
N LEU A 127 0.04 1.01 11.94
CA LEU A 127 0.78 1.47 10.76
C LEU A 127 -0.11 2.27 9.81
N PHE A 128 -1.32 1.80 9.55
CA PHE A 128 -2.32 2.54 8.78
C PHE A 128 -2.56 3.93 9.38
N SER A 129 -2.85 4.01 10.68
CA SER A 129 -3.14 5.28 11.35
C SER A 129 -1.92 6.21 11.37
N LEU A 130 -0.75 5.69 11.76
CA LEU A 130 0.48 6.50 11.82
C LEU A 130 0.87 7.03 10.44
N SER A 131 0.81 6.19 9.40
CA SER A 131 1.17 6.61 8.03
C SER A 131 0.17 7.62 7.45
N LEU A 132 -1.12 7.48 7.74
CA LEU A 132 -2.15 8.46 7.37
C LEU A 132 -1.84 9.84 7.95
N PHE A 133 -1.67 9.93 9.27
CA PHE A 133 -1.39 11.20 9.91
C PHE A 133 -0.02 11.76 9.54
N ALA A 134 1.00 10.92 9.39
CA ALA A 134 2.31 11.35 8.93
C ALA A 134 2.26 11.92 7.51
N LEU A 135 1.51 11.26 6.59
CA LEU A 135 1.31 11.76 5.22
C LEU A 135 0.59 13.10 5.22
N VAL A 136 -0.51 13.24 5.97
CA VAL A 136 -1.24 14.52 6.09
C VAL A 136 -0.32 15.62 6.59
N LEU A 137 0.44 15.39 7.68
CA LEU A 137 1.38 16.37 8.22
C LEU A 137 2.52 16.69 7.24
N CYS A 138 2.98 15.70 6.48
CA CYS A 138 3.96 15.86 5.43
C CYS A 138 3.43 16.79 4.33
N LEU A 139 2.22 16.53 3.81
CA LEU A 139 1.59 17.32 2.76
C LEU A 139 1.28 18.75 3.22
N LEU A 140 0.77 18.95 4.44
CA LEU A 140 0.55 20.28 5.03
C LEU A 140 1.84 21.08 5.22
N GLY A 141 2.99 20.40 5.25
CA GLY A 141 4.31 21.03 5.32
C GLY A 141 4.82 21.57 3.97
N ILE A 142 4.15 21.29 2.85
CA ILE A 142 4.55 21.75 1.52
C ILE A 142 4.05 23.19 1.29
N ASP A 143 4.97 24.09 0.92
CA ASP A 143 4.62 25.42 0.42
C ASP A 143 4.16 25.34 -1.04
N VAL A 144 2.85 25.11 -1.22
CA VAL A 144 2.26 24.93 -2.56
C VAL A 144 2.41 26.19 -3.41
N ALA A 145 2.31 27.38 -2.82
CA ALA A 145 2.43 28.65 -3.54
C ALA A 145 3.84 28.87 -4.11
N GLY A 146 4.86 28.42 -3.38
CA GLY A 146 6.26 28.51 -3.80
C GLY A 146 6.72 27.38 -4.73
N LEU A 147 5.93 26.33 -4.95
CA LEU A 147 6.32 25.17 -5.77
C LEU A 147 6.68 25.53 -7.22
N PRO A 148 5.89 26.35 -7.96
CA PRO A 148 6.19 26.65 -9.37
C PRO A 148 7.59 27.23 -9.58
N ALA A 149 8.06 28.08 -8.66
CA ALA A 149 9.39 28.70 -8.72
C ALA A 149 10.54 27.71 -8.45
N ARG A 150 10.24 26.55 -7.86
CA ARG A 150 11.25 25.53 -7.49
C ARG A 150 11.42 24.44 -8.55
N PHE A 151 10.55 24.40 -9.56
CA PHE A 151 10.65 23.44 -10.66
C PHE A 151 11.30 24.11 -11.88
N SER A 152 12.23 23.39 -12.52
CA SER A 152 12.84 23.87 -13.76
C SER A 152 11.84 23.86 -14.93
N ALA A 153 12.08 24.72 -15.93
CA ALA A 153 11.32 24.73 -17.18
C ALA A 153 11.41 23.38 -17.92
N GLY A 154 12.49 22.62 -17.71
CA GLY A 154 12.70 21.29 -18.30
C GLY A 154 11.98 20.12 -17.62
N LEU A 155 11.13 20.38 -16.60
CA LEU A 155 10.36 19.32 -15.98
C LEU A 155 9.46 18.63 -17.01
N PRO A 156 9.54 17.30 -17.22
CA PRO A 156 8.79 16.60 -18.25
C PRO A 156 7.30 16.38 -17.83
N ARG A 157 6.57 17.47 -17.65
CA ARG A 157 5.18 17.47 -17.14
C ARG A 157 4.25 16.60 -17.95
N ARG A 158 4.41 16.58 -19.29
CA ARG A 158 3.59 15.75 -20.19
C ARG A 158 3.86 14.26 -19.99
N ALA A 159 5.12 13.87 -19.79
CA ALA A 159 5.49 12.48 -19.54
C ALA A 159 4.96 12.00 -18.16
N ILE A 160 5.04 12.87 -17.13
CA ILE A 160 4.48 12.59 -15.80
C ILE A 160 2.96 12.44 -15.89
N ALA A 161 2.28 13.38 -16.56
CA ALA A 161 0.82 13.31 -16.75
C ALA A 161 0.39 12.07 -17.55
N ALA A 162 1.15 11.71 -18.60
CA ALA A 162 0.90 10.51 -19.40
C ALA A 162 1.11 9.23 -18.59
N LEU A 163 2.15 9.18 -17.74
CA LEU A 163 2.39 8.04 -16.86
C LEU A 163 1.24 7.87 -15.85
N LEU A 164 0.85 8.95 -15.16
CA LEU A 164 -0.23 8.89 -14.18
C LEU A 164 -1.57 8.55 -14.84
N GLY A 165 -1.93 9.23 -15.92
CA GLY A 165 -3.17 8.95 -16.66
C GLY A 165 -3.18 7.55 -17.29
N GLY A 166 -2.04 7.07 -17.81
CA GLY A 166 -1.90 5.72 -18.34
C GLY A 166 -2.05 4.65 -17.27
N THR A 167 -1.45 4.87 -16.10
CA THR A 167 -1.61 3.95 -14.95
C THR A 167 -3.06 3.92 -14.48
N GLY A 168 -3.69 5.09 -14.33
CA GLY A 168 -5.09 5.19 -13.94
C GLY A 168 -6.02 4.50 -14.94
N LEU A 169 -5.86 4.76 -16.22
CA LEU A 169 -6.63 4.11 -17.28
C LEU A 169 -6.43 2.58 -17.27
N PHE A 170 -5.20 2.11 -17.12
CA PHE A 170 -4.89 0.68 -17.02
C PHE A 170 -5.62 0.02 -15.84
N LEU A 171 -5.53 0.59 -14.64
CA LEU A 171 -6.21 0.08 -13.45
C LEU A 171 -7.73 0.09 -13.62
N SER A 172 -8.28 1.19 -14.14
CA SER A 172 -9.72 1.31 -14.40
C SER A 172 -10.21 0.23 -15.36
N VAL A 173 -9.54 0.06 -16.50
CA VAL A 173 -9.91 -0.96 -17.50
C VAL A 173 -9.76 -2.37 -16.92
N ALA A 174 -8.68 -2.64 -16.18
CA ALA A 174 -8.43 -3.95 -15.59
C ALA A 174 -9.53 -4.34 -14.59
N TRP A 175 -9.89 -3.46 -13.67
CA TRP A 175 -10.90 -3.76 -12.65
C TRP A 175 -12.33 -3.71 -13.20
N LEU A 176 -12.67 -2.66 -13.96
CA LEU A 176 -14.01 -2.57 -14.55
C LEU A 176 -14.28 -3.73 -15.51
N GLY A 177 -13.27 -4.16 -16.31
CA GLY A 177 -13.42 -5.32 -17.19
C GLY A 177 -13.70 -6.61 -16.44
N ARG A 178 -13.08 -6.82 -15.27
CA ARG A 178 -13.31 -8.00 -14.43
C ARG A 178 -14.65 -7.96 -13.66
N ILE A 179 -15.19 -6.78 -13.42
CA ILE A 179 -16.42 -6.60 -12.64
C ILE A 179 -17.67 -6.55 -13.55
N THR A 180 -17.59 -5.80 -14.64
CA THR A 180 -18.77 -5.50 -15.48
C THR A 180 -19.27 -6.71 -16.28
N ALA A 181 -18.38 -7.51 -16.84
CA ALA A 181 -18.78 -8.67 -17.64
C ALA A 181 -19.55 -9.73 -16.81
N PRO A 182 -19.05 -10.19 -15.66
CA PRO A 182 -19.80 -11.08 -14.76
C PRO A 182 -21.12 -10.45 -14.28
N TRP A 183 -21.10 -9.16 -13.91
CA TRP A 183 -22.29 -8.45 -13.44
C TRP A 183 -23.39 -8.41 -14.50
N LEU A 184 -23.06 -8.13 -15.75
CA LEU A 184 -24.02 -8.14 -16.87
C LEU A 184 -24.56 -9.55 -17.13
N ASN A 185 -23.78 -10.59 -16.86
CA ASN A 185 -24.20 -11.98 -17.02
C ASN A 185 -24.90 -12.57 -15.78
N GLY A 186 -25.12 -11.76 -14.73
CA GLY A 186 -25.74 -12.21 -13.49
C GLY A 186 -24.89 -13.21 -12.67
N THR A 187 -23.57 -13.21 -12.88
CA THR A 187 -22.63 -14.08 -12.15
C THR A 187 -21.72 -13.24 -11.23
N PRO A 188 -21.28 -13.77 -10.09
CA PRO A 188 -20.30 -13.07 -9.26
C PRO A 188 -18.96 -12.98 -9.99
N PRO A 189 -18.23 -11.85 -9.87
CA PRO A 189 -16.90 -11.73 -10.44
C PRO A 189 -15.90 -12.67 -9.71
N ALA A 190 -15.07 -13.39 -10.48
CA ALA A 190 -14.01 -14.24 -9.96
C ALA A 190 -12.83 -13.38 -9.52
N LEU A 191 -12.79 -13.00 -8.24
CA LEU A 191 -11.79 -12.09 -7.68
C LEU A 191 -10.91 -12.75 -6.60
N GLU A 192 -11.03 -14.05 -6.44
CA GLU A 192 -10.29 -14.85 -5.43
C GLU A 192 -10.48 -14.35 -3.99
N HIS A 193 -11.58 -13.63 -3.75
CA HIS A 193 -11.92 -13.05 -2.46
C HIS A 193 -13.15 -13.69 -1.86
N THR A 194 -13.12 -13.87 -0.54
CA THR A 194 -14.22 -14.51 0.17
C THR A 194 -15.48 -13.64 0.16
N THR A 195 -15.39 -12.36 0.54
CA THR A 195 -16.61 -11.57 0.78
C THR A 195 -16.57 -10.13 0.27
N THR A 196 -15.38 -9.52 0.10
CA THR A 196 -15.24 -8.09 -0.13
C THR A 196 -14.38 -7.76 -1.35
N MET A 197 -14.53 -6.54 -1.86
CA MET A 197 -13.79 -6.00 -3.01
C MET A 197 -12.96 -4.79 -2.59
N VAL A 198 -12.23 -4.89 -1.49
CA VAL A 198 -11.49 -3.77 -0.88
C VAL A 198 -10.42 -3.22 -1.82
N ILE A 199 -9.58 -4.07 -2.43
CA ILE A 199 -8.53 -3.63 -3.36
C ILE A 199 -9.13 -2.94 -4.57
N GLN A 200 -10.17 -3.53 -5.18
CA GLN A 200 -10.84 -2.95 -6.34
C GLN A 200 -11.43 -1.58 -6.01
N ALA A 201 -12.01 -1.43 -4.81
CA ALA A 201 -12.55 -0.17 -4.34
C ALA A 201 -11.46 0.87 -4.07
N LEU A 202 -10.33 0.47 -3.48
CA LEU A 202 -9.19 1.36 -3.24
C LEU A 202 -8.55 1.80 -4.56
N ASP A 203 -8.28 0.86 -5.46
CA ASP A 203 -7.64 1.16 -6.74
C ASP A 203 -8.52 2.08 -7.61
N LEU A 204 -9.81 1.76 -7.75
CA LEU A 204 -10.76 2.58 -8.53
C LEU A 204 -11.06 3.93 -7.86
N GLY A 205 -10.99 4.01 -6.54
CA GLY A 205 -11.25 5.24 -5.79
C GLY A 205 -10.07 6.21 -5.75
N LEU A 206 -8.85 5.74 -6.07
CA LEU A 206 -7.63 6.57 -6.07
C LEU A 206 -7.18 6.98 -7.49
N VAL A 207 -7.81 6.47 -8.54
CA VAL A 207 -7.53 6.76 -9.97
C VAL A 207 -8.34 7.99 -10.48
#